data_01b94ed770e21f56f7f81d8d79ba61e3
#
_entry.id   01b94ed770e21f56f7f81d8d79ba61e3
#
_cell.length_a   1.000
_cell.length_b   1.000
_cell.length_c   1.000
_cell.angle_alpha   90.00
_cell.angle_beta   90.00
_cell.angle_gamma   90.00
#
_symmetry.space_group_name_H-M   'P 1'
#
loop_
_entity.id
_entity.type
_entity.pdbx_description
1 polymer ?
#
loop_
_entity_poly.entity_id
_entity_poly.type
_entity_poly.pdbx_seq_one_letter_code
_entity_poly.pdbx_strand_id
1 'polypeptide(L)'
;MCAQQGVSLYRRYLNAGIMEEGLVSPRTQGVPQGSPLSPLLSNVMLTELDWEIESRGLSHVRYADDCNIYVKSEKAAQRVLNSITQYVEGELKLRVNRDKSGTFRPKDSTFLGYTFSKADSKRIVVAEKSMKRLWTKLHKMFNSARGTSLKKTIERLTPVLRGWRNYYRLDTRKQFWNEMDERIRHHLRELIWIAWKRPKTRAQNLIKLGLDLETAWKSSVNGRGAWWNSGQAHMNLTIKNARFARLGLYSLRFMAIC
;
A
#
# COMPACT_ATOMS: atom_id res chain seq x y z
N MET A 1 -36.94 22.26 -13.50
CA MET A 1 -36.82 21.27 -14.59
C MET A 1 -35.62 20.34 -14.46
N CYS A 2 -34.44 20.79 -14.06
CA CYS A 2 -33.23 19.91 -13.96
C CYS A 2 -33.30 18.75 -12.93
N ALA A 3 -33.95 18.93 -11.77
CA ALA A 3 -33.97 17.91 -10.72
C ALA A 3 -34.79 16.65 -11.13
N GLN A 4 -35.93 16.84 -11.77
CA GLN A 4 -36.78 15.71 -12.24
C GLN A 4 -36.13 14.89 -13.34
N GLN A 5 -35.38 15.54 -14.24
CA GLN A 5 -34.63 14.85 -15.29
C GLN A 5 -33.51 14.00 -14.70
N GLY A 6 -32.78 14.51 -13.68
CA GLY A 6 -31.76 13.76 -12.97
C GLY A 6 -32.33 12.51 -12.29
N VAL A 7 -33.42 12.64 -11.56
CA VAL A 7 -34.08 11.49 -10.91
C VAL A 7 -34.53 10.43 -11.92
N SER A 8 -35.07 10.86 -13.08
CA SER A 8 -35.46 9.92 -14.15
C SER A 8 -34.25 9.16 -14.71
N LEU A 9 -33.11 9.84 -14.90
CA LEU A 9 -31.88 9.21 -15.36
C LEU A 9 -31.36 8.17 -14.37
N TYR A 10 -31.34 8.50 -13.07
CA TYR A 10 -30.96 7.55 -12.02
C TYR A 10 -31.87 6.32 -11.98
N ARG A 11 -33.18 6.51 -12.10
CA ARG A 11 -34.13 5.37 -12.14
C ARG A 11 -33.88 4.46 -13.33
N ARG A 12 -33.66 5.03 -14.52
CA ARG A 12 -33.30 4.24 -15.71
C ARG A 12 -32.00 3.47 -15.51
N TYR A 13 -30.99 4.09 -14.92
CA TYR A 13 -29.73 3.45 -14.62
C TYR A 13 -29.88 2.31 -13.60
N LEU A 14 -30.64 2.52 -12.54
CA LEU A 14 -30.90 1.51 -11.51
C LEU A 14 -31.72 0.32 -12.06
N ASN A 15 -32.64 0.57 -13.00
CA ASN A 15 -33.48 -0.45 -13.63
C ASN A 15 -32.83 -1.11 -14.85
N ALA A 16 -31.71 -0.60 -15.34
CA ALA A 16 -30.97 -1.23 -16.42
C ALA A 16 -30.46 -2.61 -15.99
N GLY A 17 -30.67 -3.63 -16.81
CA GLY A 17 -30.18 -4.99 -16.57
C GLY A 17 -28.66 -5.08 -16.60
N ILE A 18 -28.13 -6.24 -16.25
CA ILE A 18 -26.70 -6.59 -16.44
C ILE A 18 -26.60 -7.44 -17.70
N MET A 19 -25.69 -7.06 -18.59
CA MET A 19 -25.36 -7.87 -19.77
C MET A 19 -24.15 -8.75 -19.41
N GLU A 20 -24.36 -10.06 -19.37
CA GLU A 20 -23.30 -11.06 -19.23
C GLU A 20 -23.38 -12.00 -20.42
N GLU A 21 -22.29 -12.18 -21.15
CA GLU A 21 -22.16 -13.05 -22.32
C GLU A 21 -23.26 -12.81 -23.41
N GLY A 22 -23.73 -11.57 -23.57
CA GLY A 22 -24.76 -11.19 -24.55
C GLY A 22 -26.20 -11.38 -24.07
N LEU A 23 -26.43 -11.88 -22.86
CA LEU A 23 -27.74 -11.99 -22.23
C LEU A 23 -27.96 -10.85 -21.23
N VAL A 24 -29.12 -10.18 -21.33
CA VAL A 24 -29.54 -9.14 -20.40
C VAL A 24 -30.42 -9.76 -19.32
N SER A 25 -29.91 -9.81 -18.08
CA SER A 25 -30.69 -10.24 -16.92
C SER A 25 -31.19 -9.05 -16.11
N PRO A 26 -32.46 -9.08 -15.62
CA PRO A 26 -32.98 -8.03 -14.76
C PRO A 26 -32.28 -8.05 -13.40
N ARG A 27 -32.03 -6.85 -12.87
CA ARG A 27 -31.46 -6.71 -11.52
C ARG A 27 -32.58 -6.65 -10.48
N THR A 28 -32.39 -7.39 -9.41
CA THR A 28 -33.29 -7.38 -8.25
C THR A 28 -32.74 -6.54 -7.09
N GLN A 29 -31.40 -6.31 -7.02
CA GLN A 29 -30.75 -5.57 -5.94
C GLN A 29 -29.45 -4.89 -6.40
N GLY A 30 -29.17 -3.71 -5.83
CA GLY A 30 -27.90 -3.02 -5.90
C GLY A 30 -27.52 -2.51 -7.30
N VAL A 31 -26.24 -2.20 -7.45
CA VAL A 31 -25.61 -1.80 -8.72
C VAL A 31 -24.35 -2.64 -8.97
N PRO A 32 -23.94 -2.88 -10.23
CA PRO A 32 -22.75 -3.67 -10.52
C PRO A 32 -21.51 -3.05 -9.88
N GLN A 33 -20.63 -3.89 -9.34
CA GLN A 33 -19.33 -3.45 -8.84
C GLN A 33 -18.51 -2.84 -9.99
N GLY A 34 -17.88 -1.66 -9.73
CA GLY A 34 -17.14 -0.93 -10.75
C GLY A 34 -17.97 0.00 -11.64
N SER A 35 -19.27 0.10 -11.40
CA SER A 35 -20.13 1.08 -12.08
C SER A 35 -19.72 2.52 -11.72
N PRO A 36 -19.70 3.47 -12.68
CA PRO A 36 -19.33 4.87 -12.43
C PRO A 36 -20.18 5.59 -11.39
N LEU A 37 -21.46 5.21 -11.26
CA LEU A 37 -22.40 5.81 -10.30
C LEU A 37 -22.39 5.13 -8.92
N SER A 38 -21.82 3.93 -8.78
CA SER A 38 -21.81 3.20 -7.49
C SER A 38 -21.22 4.02 -6.35
N PRO A 39 -20.06 4.71 -6.48
CA PRO A 39 -19.50 5.48 -5.38
C PRO A 39 -20.38 6.68 -4.98
N LEU A 40 -21.03 7.31 -5.95
CA LEU A 40 -21.94 8.43 -5.69
C LEU A 40 -23.19 7.96 -4.94
N LEU A 41 -23.85 6.91 -5.44
CA LEU A 41 -25.05 6.36 -4.82
C LEU A 41 -24.77 5.80 -3.42
N SER A 42 -23.64 5.14 -3.23
CA SER A 42 -23.19 4.68 -1.91
C SER A 42 -23.01 5.86 -0.94
N ASN A 43 -22.41 6.96 -1.37
CA ASN A 43 -22.25 8.13 -0.52
C ASN A 43 -23.58 8.79 -0.20
N VAL A 44 -24.52 8.89 -1.14
CA VAL A 44 -25.87 9.43 -0.89
C VAL A 44 -26.58 8.59 0.19
N MET A 45 -26.59 7.26 0.04
CA MET A 45 -27.18 6.34 1.02
C MET A 45 -26.54 6.48 2.42
N LEU A 46 -25.22 6.57 2.49
CA LEU A 46 -24.50 6.61 3.76
C LEU A 46 -24.42 8.00 4.38
N THR A 47 -24.90 9.05 3.70
CA THR A 47 -25.05 10.39 4.30
C THR A 47 -26.02 10.37 5.49
N GLU A 48 -27.07 9.58 5.43
CA GLU A 48 -28.01 9.39 6.55
C GLU A 48 -27.32 8.77 7.76
N LEU A 49 -26.39 7.83 7.53
CA LEU A 49 -25.56 7.26 8.59
C LEU A 49 -24.63 8.32 9.20
N ASP A 50 -24.03 9.18 8.38
CA ASP A 50 -23.18 10.26 8.88
C ASP A 50 -23.97 11.21 9.80
N TRP A 51 -25.17 11.63 9.39
CA TRP A 51 -26.05 12.47 10.20
C TRP A 51 -26.50 11.80 11.50
N GLU A 52 -26.80 10.51 11.45
CA GLU A 52 -27.16 9.75 12.64
C GLU A 52 -26.01 9.67 13.64
N ILE A 53 -24.77 9.44 13.18
CA ILE A 53 -23.59 9.39 14.04
C ILE A 53 -23.30 10.80 14.63
N GLU A 54 -23.42 11.85 13.84
CA GLU A 54 -23.23 13.24 14.26
C GLU A 54 -24.30 13.68 15.28
N SER A 55 -25.57 13.33 15.06
CA SER A 55 -26.68 13.66 15.97
C SER A 55 -26.47 13.06 17.36
N ARG A 56 -25.77 11.92 17.44
CA ARG A 56 -25.37 11.27 18.71
C ARG A 56 -24.13 11.89 19.35
N GLY A 57 -23.54 12.91 18.75
CA GLY A 57 -22.30 13.56 19.23
C GLY A 57 -21.06 12.65 19.16
N LEU A 58 -21.03 11.66 18.28
CA LEU A 58 -19.93 10.72 18.13
C LEU A 58 -18.93 11.21 17.10
N SER A 59 -17.65 11.16 17.45
CA SER A 59 -16.56 11.44 16.49
C SER A 59 -16.37 10.26 15.55
N HIS A 60 -16.44 10.50 14.25
CA HIS A 60 -16.25 9.44 13.26
C HIS A 60 -15.45 9.91 12.05
N VAL A 61 -14.97 8.95 11.28
CA VAL A 61 -14.34 9.14 9.97
C VAL A 61 -14.84 8.05 9.04
N ARG A 62 -15.41 8.45 7.91
CA ARG A 62 -15.87 7.52 6.88
C ARG A 62 -15.16 7.74 5.55
N TYR A 63 -14.82 6.66 4.88
CA TYR A 63 -14.34 6.64 3.51
C TYR A 63 -15.07 5.53 2.74
N ALA A 64 -15.96 5.91 1.85
CA ALA A 64 -16.90 5.00 1.18
C ALA A 64 -17.70 4.19 2.23
N ASP A 65 -17.58 2.87 2.21
CA ASP A 65 -18.22 1.93 3.15
C ASP A 65 -17.43 1.70 4.44
N ASP A 66 -16.15 2.07 4.48
CA ASP A 66 -15.33 1.96 5.69
C ASP A 66 -15.62 3.13 6.64
N CYS A 67 -16.15 2.84 7.83
CA CYS A 67 -16.46 3.84 8.87
C CYS A 67 -15.82 3.47 10.20
N ASN A 68 -15.09 4.41 10.79
CA ASN A 68 -14.53 4.28 12.14
C ASN A 68 -15.17 5.31 13.07
N ILE A 69 -15.74 4.84 14.19
CA ILE A 69 -16.33 5.67 15.23
C ILE A 69 -15.45 5.58 16.48
N TYR A 70 -15.10 6.74 17.05
CA TYR A 70 -14.18 6.81 18.18
C TYR A 70 -14.95 7.10 19.47
N VAL A 71 -14.66 6.29 20.50
CA VAL A 71 -15.27 6.40 21.83
C VAL A 71 -14.24 6.21 22.92
N LYS A 72 -14.58 6.62 24.15
CA LYS A 72 -13.62 6.66 25.27
C LYS A 72 -13.43 5.31 26.00
N SER A 73 -14.34 4.35 25.83
CA SER A 73 -14.28 3.07 26.56
C SER A 73 -14.75 1.91 25.70
N GLU A 74 -14.29 0.71 26.01
CA GLU A 74 -14.67 -0.53 25.34
C GLU A 74 -16.18 -0.83 25.50
N LYS A 75 -16.74 -0.60 26.69
CA LYS A 75 -18.19 -0.69 26.92
C LYS A 75 -19.00 0.25 26.01
N ALA A 76 -18.51 1.48 25.84
CA ALA A 76 -19.14 2.42 24.92
C ALA A 76 -19.00 1.96 23.46
N ALA A 77 -17.84 1.43 23.07
CA ALA A 77 -17.61 0.92 21.73
C ALA A 77 -18.58 -0.23 21.39
N GLN A 78 -18.78 -1.17 22.29
CA GLN A 78 -19.70 -2.27 22.08
C GLN A 78 -21.17 -1.79 21.97
N ARG A 79 -21.58 -0.83 22.81
CA ARG A 79 -22.94 -0.24 22.70
C ARG A 79 -23.14 0.49 21.38
N VAL A 80 -22.17 1.30 20.97
CA VAL A 80 -22.24 2.04 19.71
C VAL A 80 -22.26 1.08 18.52
N LEU A 81 -21.41 0.06 18.52
CA LEU A 81 -21.39 -0.95 17.46
C LEU A 81 -22.76 -1.61 17.30
N ASN A 82 -23.38 -2.04 18.41
CA ASN A 82 -24.69 -2.69 18.38
C ASN A 82 -25.78 -1.73 17.87
N SER A 83 -25.84 -0.50 18.39
CA SER A 83 -26.87 0.45 18.02
C SER A 83 -26.73 0.98 16.59
N ILE A 84 -25.51 1.18 16.10
CA ILE A 84 -25.26 1.57 14.70
C ILE A 84 -25.57 0.39 13.77
N THR A 85 -25.23 -0.83 14.15
CA THR A 85 -25.59 -2.03 13.37
C THR A 85 -27.11 -2.14 13.23
N GLN A 86 -27.86 -1.95 14.32
CA GLN A 86 -29.33 -1.95 14.29
C GLN A 86 -29.89 -0.86 13.36
N TYR A 87 -29.33 0.34 13.42
CA TYR A 87 -29.72 1.44 12.53
C TYR A 87 -29.47 1.11 11.06
N VAL A 88 -28.26 0.65 10.73
CA VAL A 88 -27.87 0.31 9.35
C VAL A 88 -28.74 -0.83 8.80
N GLU A 89 -29.01 -1.87 9.59
CA GLU A 89 -29.80 -3.02 9.16
C GLU A 89 -31.32 -2.75 9.21
N GLY A 90 -31.78 -1.97 10.21
CA GLY A 90 -33.19 -1.66 10.43
C GLY A 90 -33.70 -0.52 9.54
N GLU A 91 -33.05 0.63 9.54
CA GLU A 91 -33.48 1.85 8.83
C GLU A 91 -32.95 1.88 7.39
N LEU A 92 -31.63 1.74 7.22
CA LEU A 92 -31.01 1.85 5.90
C LEU A 92 -31.18 0.56 5.06
N LYS A 93 -31.64 -0.54 5.65
CA LYS A 93 -31.80 -1.85 5.00
C LYS A 93 -30.50 -2.36 4.34
N LEU A 94 -29.36 -1.96 4.88
CA LEU A 94 -28.05 -2.39 4.45
C LEU A 94 -27.52 -3.53 5.32
N ARG A 95 -26.60 -4.36 4.79
CA ARG A 95 -25.97 -5.44 5.55
C ARG A 95 -24.64 -5.00 6.12
N VAL A 96 -24.44 -5.19 7.42
CA VAL A 96 -23.15 -4.97 8.08
C VAL A 96 -22.29 -6.23 7.96
N ASN A 97 -21.07 -6.07 7.46
CA ASN A 97 -20.12 -7.17 7.38
C ASN A 97 -19.54 -7.47 8.77
N ARG A 98 -20.11 -8.45 9.45
CA ARG A 98 -19.78 -8.82 10.84
C ARG A 98 -18.37 -9.36 11.01
N ASP A 99 -17.76 -9.95 9.98
CA ASP A 99 -16.39 -10.46 10.02
C ASP A 99 -15.34 -9.34 10.00
N LYS A 100 -15.72 -8.16 9.47
CA LYS A 100 -14.85 -6.98 9.40
C LYS A 100 -15.21 -5.90 10.42
N SER A 101 -16.40 -5.95 10.98
CA SER A 101 -16.89 -4.98 11.94
C SER A 101 -16.62 -5.45 13.37
N GLY A 102 -16.09 -4.57 14.21
CA GLY A 102 -15.76 -4.92 15.58
C GLY A 102 -15.23 -3.72 16.37
N THR A 103 -14.93 -3.96 17.62
CA THR A 103 -14.33 -2.97 18.51
C THR A 103 -12.84 -3.23 18.65
N PHE A 104 -12.04 -2.20 18.38
CA PHE A 104 -10.58 -2.32 18.38
C PHE A 104 -9.96 -1.13 19.11
N ARG A 105 -8.80 -1.33 19.69
CA ARG A 105 -7.97 -0.19 20.12
C ARG A 105 -7.39 0.49 18.88
N PRO A 106 -7.20 1.82 18.88
CA PRO A 106 -6.70 2.55 17.71
C PRO A 106 -5.43 1.97 17.09
N LYS A 107 -4.51 1.45 17.94
CA LYS A 107 -3.25 0.83 17.50
C LYS A 107 -3.41 -0.54 16.81
N ASP A 108 -4.56 -1.19 17.00
CA ASP A 108 -4.87 -2.51 16.45
C ASP A 108 -5.84 -2.41 15.25
N SER A 109 -6.39 -1.22 15.03
CA SER A 109 -7.23 -0.89 13.87
C SER A 109 -6.40 -0.37 12.72
N THR A 110 -6.89 -0.60 11.49
CA THR A 110 -6.29 -0.04 10.27
C THR A 110 -7.35 0.69 9.47
N PHE A 111 -7.02 1.93 9.07
CA PHE A 111 -7.90 2.73 8.22
C PHE A 111 -7.08 3.30 7.04
N LEU A 112 -7.54 3.09 5.81
CA LEU A 112 -6.83 3.48 4.58
C LEU A 112 -5.37 3.01 4.52
N GLY A 113 -5.07 1.87 5.12
CA GLY A 113 -3.72 1.32 5.17
C GLY A 113 -2.79 1.95 6.21
N TYR A 114 -3.30 2.86 7.03
CA TYR A 114 -2.61 3.43 8.19
C TYR A 114 -3.07 2.78 9.48
N THR A 115 -2.27 2.94 10.53
CA THR A 115 -2.61 2.63 11.91
C THR A 115 -1.93 3.62 12.85
N PHE A 116 -2.23 3.56 14.15
CA PHE A 116 -1.51 4.34 15.15
C PHE A 116 -0.28 3.59 15.65
N SER A 117 0.78 4.34 15.95
CA SER A 117 2.01 3.77 16.49
C SER A 117 1.77 3.15 17.87
N LYS A 118 2.38 1.98 18.12
CA LYS A 118 2.35 1.34 19.44
C LYS A 118 3.13 2.12 20.51
N ALA A 119 4.17 2.85 20.09
CA ALA A 119 5.01 3.65 20.98
C ALA A 119 4.44 5.05 21.24
N ASP A 120 3.69 5.61 20.28
CA ASP A 120 3.11 6.94 20.36
C ASP A 120 1.74 6.93 19.69
N SER A 121 0.68 6.89 20.50
CA SER A 121 -0.70 6.81 20.02
C SER A 121 -1.19 8.03 19.22
N LYS A 122 -0.42 9.13 19.22
CA LYS A 122 -0.70 10.32 18.41
C LYS A 122 -0.09 10.23 17.00
N ARG A 123 0.83 9.30 16.78
CA ARG A 123 1.55 9.18 15.52
C ARG A 123 0.87 8.18 14.59
N ILE A 124 0.53 8.65 13.40
CA ILE A 124 0.00 7.82 12.32
C ILE A 124 1.18 7.16 11.60
N VAL A 125 1.08 5.87 11.37
CA VAL A 125 2.12 5.06 10.71
C VAL A 125 1.50 4.11 9.68
N VAL A 126 2.32 3.64 8.75
CA VAL A 126 1.89 2.63 7.77
C VAL A 126 1.57 1.32 8.48
N ALA A 127 0.41 0.73 8.18
CA ALA A 127 0.01 -0.55 8.72
C ALA A 127 0.88 -1.70 8.18
N GLU A 128 1.13 -2.71 9.01
CA GLU A 128 1.97 -3.86 8.65
C GLU A 128 1.45 -4.61 7.41
N LYS A 129 0.13 -4.75 7.29
CA LYS A 129 -0.52 -5.37 6.12
C LYS A 129 -0.20 -4.62 4.82
N SER A 130 -0.14 -3.29 4.87
CA SER A 130 0.23 -2.45 3.72
C SER A 130 1.70 -2.62 3.36
N MET A 131 2.57 -2.72 4.35
CA MET A 131 3.98 -3.04 4.15
C MET A 131 4.19 -4.40 3.50
N LYS A 132 3.51 -5.43 4.00
CA LYS A 132 3.57 -6.78 3.41
C LYS A 132 3.16 -6.77 1.94
N ARG A 133 2.10 -6.03 1.57
CA ARG A 133 1.67 -5.88 0.17
C ARG A 133 2.74 -5.21 -0.70
N LEU A 134 3.37 -4.13 -0.19
CA LEU A 134 4.46 -3.49 -0.93
C LEU A 134 5.61 -4.47 -1.16
N TRP A 135 6.09 -5.14 -0.11
CA TRP A 135 7.19 -6.10 -0.23
C TRP A 135 6.88 -7.25 -1.17
N THR A 136 5.66 -7.80 -1.13
CA THR A 136 5.22 -8.82 -2.10
C THR A 136 5.32 -8.31 -3.53
N LYS A 137 4.90 -7.06 -3.80
CA LYS A 137 5.02 -6.44 -5.11
C LYS A 137 6.49 -6.23 -5.52
N LEU A 138 7.31 -5.69 -4.62
CA LEU A 138 8.74 -5.46 -4.87
C LEU A 138 9.49 -6.77 -5.13
N HIS A 139 9.24 -7.83 -4.36
CA HIS A 139 9.84 -9.15 -4.60
C HIS A 139 9.48 -9.71 -5.97
N LYS A 140 8.23 -9.61 -6.41
CA LYS A 140 7.84 -9.99 -7.78
C LYS A 140 8.63 -9.19 -8.82
N MET A 141 8.81 -7.88 -8.60
CA MET A 141 9.58 -7.02 -9.50
C MET A 141 11.07 -7.38 -9.53
N PHE A 142 11.70 -7.65 -8.39
CA PHE A 142 13.09 -8.08 -8.32
C PHE A 142 13.30 -9.45 -8.99
N ASN A 143 12.41 -10.40 -8.75
CA ASN A 143 12.49 -11.71 -9.39
C ASN A 143 12.37 -11.62 -10.92
N SER A 144 11.45 -10.80 -11.42
CA SER A 144 11.28 -10.57 -12.87
C SER A 144 12.42 -9.74 -13.48
N ALA A 145 13.23 -9.07 -12.66
CA ALA A 145 14.36 -8.26 -13.13
C ALA A 145 15.65 -9.07 -13.37
N ARG A 146 15.68 -10.35 -13.02
CA ARG A 146 16.82 -11.22 -13.31
C ARG A 146 17.08 -11.26 -14.82
N GLY A 147 18.29 -10.91 -15.24
CA GLY A 147 18.64 -10.78 -16.67
C GLY A 147 18.29 -9.43 -17.32
N THR A 148 17.64 -8.52 -16.60
CA THR A 148 17.35 -7.17 -17.06
C THR A 148 18.44 -6.20 -16.61
N SER A 149 18.69 -5.11 -17.39
CA SER A 149 19.64 -4.08 -16.98
C SER A 149 19.19 -3.36 -15.71
N LEU A 150 20.16 -3.00 -14.87
CA LEU A 150 19.91 -2.28 -13.62
C LEU A 150 19.13 -0.98 -13.83
N LYS A 151 19.45 -0.23 -14.90
CA LYS A 151 18.77 1.03 -15.25
C LYS A 151 17.28 0.77 -15.51
N LYS A 152 16.95 -0.20 -16.35
CA LYS A 152 15.55 -0.57 -16.66
C LYS A 152 14.80 -1.09 -15.43
N THR A 153 15.47 -1.79 -14.52
CA THR A 153 14.89 -2.21 -13.23
C THR A 153 14.54 -1.01 -12.36
N ILE A 154 15.44 -0.03 -12.23
CA ILE A 154 15.21 1.19 -11.45
C ILE A 154 14.10 2.04 -12.07
N GLU A 155 14.06 2.18 -13.39
CA GLU A 155 12.99 2.90 -14.10
C GLU A 155 11.61 2.29 -13.80
N ARG A 156 11.49 0.98 -13.67
CA ARG A 156 10.24 0.29 -13.29
C ARG A 156 9.90 0.43 -11.81
N LEU A 157 10.90 0.44 -10.93
CA LEU A 157 10.70 0.56 -9.48
C LEU A 157 10.30 1.96 -9.05
N THR A 158 10.92 2.99 -9.64
CA THR A 158 10.76 4.39 -9.21
C THR A 158 9.30 4.87 -9.19
N PRO A 159 8.44 4.63 -10.19
CA PRO A 159 7.04 5.04 -10.13
C PRO A 159 6.27 4.37 -8.99
N VAL A 160 6.55 3.09 -8.73
CA VAL A 160 5.91 2.34 -7.64
C VAL A 160 6.31 2.91 -6.28
N LEU A 161 7.61 3.15 -6.06
CA LEU A 161 8.12 3.70 -4.82
C LEU A 161 7.61 5.12 -4.57
N ARG A 162 7.61 5.97 -5.60
CA ARG A 162 7.10 7.35 -5.54
C ARG A 162 5.61 7.38 -5.22
N GLY A 163 4.79 6.64 -5.95
CA GLY A 163 3.35 6.57 -5.72
C GLY A 163 3.02 6.07 -4.32
N TRP A 164 3.75 5.03 -3.87
CA TRP A 164 3.54 4.47 -2.54
C TRP A 164 3.97 5.45 -1.44
N ARG A 165 5.11 6.12 -1.56
CA ARG A 165 5.58 7.12 -0.59
C ARG A 165 4.67 8.34 -0.54
N ASN A 166 4.16 8.79 -1.67
CA ASN A 166 3.21 9.89 -1.74
C ASN A 166 1.89 9.56 -1.03
N TYR A 167 1.38 8.33 -1.21
CA TYR A 167 0.19 7.88 -0.51
C TYR A 167 0.42 7.83 1.01
N TYR A 168 1.54 7.26 1.45
CA TYR A 168 1.89 7.13 2.87
C TYR A 168 2.70 8.33 3.40
N ARG A 169 2.43 9.54 2.91
CA ARG A 169 3.14 10.77 3.31
C ARG A 169 2.97 11.15 4.78
N LEU A 170 1.88 10.72 5.43
CA LEU A 170 1.61 11.00 6.85
C LEU A 170 2.53 10.23 7.80
N ASP A 171 3.20 9.18 7.34
CA ASP A 171 4.21 8.50 8.14
C ASP A 171 5.54 9.27 8.10
N THR A 172 5.87 9.92 9.21
CA THR A 172 7.03 10.81 9.34
C THR A 172 8.29 10.11 9.89
N ARG A 173 8.30 8.80 10.05
CA ARG A 173 9.42 8.03 10.61
C ARG A 173 10.62 7.96 9.67
N LYS A 174 11.55 8.91 9.80
CA LYS A 174 12.74 9.00 8.92
C LYS A 174 13.61 7.74 8.93
N GLN A 175 13.82 7.13 10.09
CA GLN A 175 14.61 5.90 10.21
C GLN A 175 13.97 4.73 9.48
N PHE A 176 12.66 4.53 9.66
CA PHE A 176 11.90 3.50 8.96
C PHE A 176 12.03 3.60 7.43
N TRP A 177 11.91 4.82 6.87
CA TRP A 177 12.10 5.04 5.45
C TRP A 177 13.52 4.79 4.97
N ASN A 178 14.51 5.11 5.81
CA ASN A 178 15.91 4.84 5.52
C ASN A 178 16.18 3.32 5.45
N GLU A 179 15.68 2.55 6.42
CA GLU A 179 15.78 1.08 6.45
C GLU A 179 15.14 0.44 5.20
N MET A 180 13.99 0.99 4.75
CA MET A 180 13.34 0.58 3.52
C MET A 180 14.23 0.83 2.29
N ASP A 181 14.82 2.01 2.19
CA ASP A 181 15.75 2.36 1.12
C ASP A 181 16.99 1.45 1.12
N GLU A 182 17.53 1.13 2.30
CA GLU A 182 18.67 0.22 2.45
C GLU A 182 18.33 -1.18 1.95
N ARG A 183 17.17 -1.71 2.32
CA ARG A 183 16.71 -3.02 1.88
C ARG A 183 16.46 -3.08 0.37
N ILE A 184 15.92 -2.01 -0.23
CA ILE A 184 15.76 -1.91 -1.69
C ILE A 184 17.13 -1.92 -2.37
N ARG A 185 18.10 -1.13 -1.88
CA ARG A 185 19.46 -1.09 -2.41
C ARG A 185 20.17 -2.44 -2.25
N HIS A 186 19.92 -3.15 -1.16
CA HIS A 186 20.43 -4.51 -0.96
C HIS A 186 19.96 -5.45 -2.07
N HIS A 187 18.66 -5.47 -2.39
CA HIS A 187 18.11 -6.25 -3.51
C HIS A 187 18.71 -5.85 -4.87
N LEU A 188 18.92 -4.54 -5.09
CA LEU A 188 19.58 -4.09 -6.33
C LEU A 188 21.04 -4.56 -6.44
N ARG A 189 21.79 -4.59 -5.33
CA ARG A 189 23.13 -5.18 -5.30
C ARG A 189 23.09 -6.70 -5.52
N GLU A 190 22.09 -7.38 -4.95
CA GLU A 190 21.88 -8.81 -5.21
C GLU A 190 21.69 -9.10 -6.71
N LEU A 191 20.88 -8.31 -7.41
CA LEU A 191 20.69 -8.45 -8.84
C LEU A 191 22.00 -8.26 -9.62
N ILE A 192 22.84 -7.32 -9.22
CA ILE A 192 24.17 -7.09 -9.81
C ILE A 192 25.06 -8.31 -9.59
N TRP A 193 25.09 -8.84 -8.37
CA TRP A 193 25.89 -10.02 -8.03
C TRP A 193 25.45 -11.26 -8.83
N ILE A 194 24.15 -11.47 -8.96
CA ILE A 194 23.58 -12.54 -9.78
C ILE A 194 23.98 -12.38 -11.26
N ALA A 195 23.92 -11.15 -11.78
CA ALA A 195 24.28 -10.86 -13.18
C ALA A 195 25.76 -11.16 -13.48
N TRP A 196 26.63 -11.07 -12.51
CA TRP A 196 28.07 -11.38 -12.64
C TRP A 196 28.38 -12.90 -12.61
N LYS A 197 27.45 -13.74 -12.72
CA LYS A 197 27.44 -15.22 -12.80
C LYS A 197 28.68 -15.98 -12.27
N ARG A 198 29.86 -15.72 -12.85
CA ARG A 198 31.11 -16.48 -12.60
C ARG A 198 32.03 -15.74 -11.62
N PRO A 199 32.79 -16.46 -10.74
CA PRO A 199 33.75 -15.86 -9.82
C PRO A 199 34.74 -14.91 -10.48
N LYS A 200 35.32 -15.30 -11.60
CA LYS A 200 36.25 -14.47 -12.39
C LYS A 200 35.61 -13.14 -12.80
N THR A 201 34.36 -13.17 -13.28
CA THR A 201 33.62 -11.96 -13.66
C THR A 201 33.32 -11.06 -12.45
N ARG A 202 32.98 -11.65 -11.29
CA ARG A 202 32.79 -10.93 -10.03
C ARG A 202 34.06 -10.22 -9.60
N ALA A 203 35.20 -10.95 -9.54
CA ALA A 203 36.51 -10.38 -9.17
C ALA A 203 36.88 -9.21 -10.09
N GLN A 204 36.81 -9.41 -11.41
CA GLN A 204 37.15 -8.38 -12.39
C GLN A 204 36.27 -7.14 -12.26
N ASN A 205 34.97 -7.31 -12.03
CA ASN A 205 34.07 -6.16 -11.83
C ASN A 205 34.34 -5.42 -10.51
N LEU A 206 34.63 -6.14 -9.43
CA LEU A 206 34.99 -5.54 -8.15
C LEU A 206 36.29 -4.72 -8.26
N ILE A 207 37.33 -5.27 -8.95
CA ILE A 207 38.59 -4.56 -9.21
C ILE A 207 38.35 -3.30 -10.06
N LYS A 208 37.57 -3.41 -11.14
CA LYS A 208 37.19 -2.24 -11.97
C LYS A 208 36.46 -1.16 -11.19
N LEU A 209 35.79 -1.54 -10.11
CA LEU A 209 35.07 -0.61 -9.20
C LEU A 209 35.94 -0.12 -8.04
N GLY A 210 37.26 -0.45 -8.04
CA GLY A 210 38.23 0.08 -7.10
C GLY A 210 38.52 -0.78 -5.87
N LEU A 211 38.12 -2.06 -5.88
CA LEU A 211 38.49 -2.99 -4.82
C LEU A 211 39.90 -3.56 -5.13
N ASP A 212 40.67 -3.77 -4.09
CA ASP A 212 41.99 -4.43 -4.23
C ASP A 212 41.87 -5.88 -4.75
N LEU A 213 42.93 -6.37 -5.39
CA LEU A 213 42.97 -7.66 -6.08
C LEU A 213 42.65 -8.81 -5.11
N GLU A 214 43.30 -8.83 -3.96
CA GLU A 214 43.20 -9.94 -3.01
C GLU A 214 41.78 -10.05 -2.44
N THR A 215 41.22 -8.92 -1.96
CA THR A 215 39.85 -8.87 -1.41
C THR A 215 38.81 -9.18 -2.48
N ALA A 216 39.04 -8.73 -3.73
CA ALA A 216 38.11 -9.03 -4.83
C ALA A 216 38.03 -10.53 -5.14
N TRP A 217 39.18 -11.22 -5.19
CA TRP A 217 39.20 -12.67 -5.41
C TRP A 217 38.63 -13.45 -4.21
N LYS A 218 39.04 -13.14 -2.97
CA LYS A 218 38.49 -13.77 -1.77
C LYS A 218 36.96 -13.62 -1.69
N SER A 219 36.45 -12.44 -2.00
CA SER A 219 35.01 -12.17 -1.99
C SER A 219 34.27 -12.95 -3.09
N SER A 220 34.90 -13.14 -4.25
CA SER A 220 34.27 -13.77 -5.42
C SER A 220 34.12 -15.28 -5.31
N VAL A 221 34.98 -15.97 -4.53
CA VAL A 221 35.03 -17.44 -4.39
C VAL A 221 34.55 -17.94 -3.02
N ASN A 222 33.94 -17.07 -2.19
CA ASN A 222 33.59 -17.37 -0.79
C ASN A 222 32.47 -18.41 -0.60
N GLY A 223 31.87 -18.94 -1.66
CA GLY A 223 30.80 -19.95 -1.62
C GLY A 223 29.46 -19.46 -1.06
N ARG A 224 29.38 -18.20 -0.62
CA ARG A 224 28.16 -17.62 -0.05
C ARG A 224 27.15 -17.20 -1.12
N GLY A 225 25.85 -17.24 -0.78
CA GLY A 225 24.75 -16.86 -1.68
C GLY A 225 24.77 -15.38 -2.06
N ALA A 226 24.04 -15.03 -3.13
CA ALA A 226 23.98 -13.67 -3.66
C ALA A 226 23.44 -12.65 -2.63
N TRP A 227 22.43 -13.02 -1.87
CA TRP A 227 21.88 -12.18 -0.81
C TRP A 227 22.91 -11.82 0.24
N TRP A 228 23.67 -12.79 0.75
CA TRP A 228 24.71 -12.53 1.72
C TRP A 228 25.78 -11.57 1.17
N ASN A 229 26.29 -11.87 -0.04
CA ASN A 229 27.32 -11.06 -0.68
C ASN A 229 26.87 -9.61 -0.92
N SER A 230 25.61 -9.40 -1.31
CA SER A 230 25.06 -8.06 -1.60
C SER A 230 25.00 -7.13 -0.38
N GLY A 231 25.03 -7.68 0.83
CA GLY A 231 25.09 -6.92 2.09
C GLY A 231 26.51 -6.64 2.59
N GLN A 232 27.54 -7.28 2.02
CA GLN A 232 28.91 -7.20 2.53
C GLN A 232 29.64 -5.94 2.09
N ALA A 233 30.76 -5.68 2.80
CA ALA A 233 31.59 -4.51 2.59
C ALA A 233 32.05 -4.35 1.14
N HIS A 234 32.51 -5.45 0.50
CA HIS A 234 32.98 -5.41 -0.88
C HIS A 234 31.91 -4.89 -1.87
N MET A 235 30.64 -5.22 -1.68
CA MET A 235 29.56 -4.70 -2.52
C MET A 235 29.13 -3.27 -2.12
N ASN A 236 29.16 -2.95 -0.82
CA ASN A 236 28.78 -1.62 -0.35
C ASN A 236 29.83 -0.54 -0.70
N LEU A 237 31.11 -0.88 -0.65
CA LEU A 237 32.22 0.02 -1.01
C LEU A 237 32.29 0.26 -2.52
N THR A 238 32.08 -0.76 -3.32
CA THR A 238 32.19 -0.68 -4.78
C THR A 238 30.92 -0.15 -5.44
N ILE A 239 29.72 -0.54 -4.93
CA ILE A 239 28.44 -0.11 -5.46
C ILE A 239 27.77 0.85 -4.46
N LYS A 240 28.30 2.08 -4.47
CA LYS A 240 27.84 3.16 -3.58
C LYS A 240 26.39 3.56 -3.87
N ASN A 241 25.69 4.06 -2.84
CA ASN A 241 24.29 4.53 -2.94
C ASN A 241 24.12 5.61 -4.03
N ALA A 242 25.12 6.49 -4.22
CA ALA A 242 25.12 7.52 -5.25
C ALA A 242 24.97 6.96 -6.68
N ARG A 243 25.40 5.72 -6.94
CA ARG A 243 25.20 5.05 -8.24
C ARG A 243 23.72 4.83 -8.53
N PHE A 244 22.95 4.36 -7.56
CA PHE A 244 21.51 4.15 -7.71
C PHE A 244 20.76 5.47 -7.88
N ALA A 245 21.16 6.51 -7.14
CA ALA A 245 20.59 7.85 -7.28
C ALA A 245 20.83 8.42 -8.68
N ARG A 246 22.07 8.29 -9.22
CA ARG A 246 22.38 8.69 -10.61
C ARG A 246 21.59 7.92 -11.67
N LEU A 247 21.19 6.68 -11.39
CA LEU A 247 20.32 5.89 -12.27
C LEU A 247 18.83 6.22 -12.09
N GLY A 248 18.47 7.18 -11.23
CA GLY A 248 17.12 7.67 -11.02
C GLY A 248 16.30 6.88 -9.99
N LEU A 249 16.96 6.12 -9.08
CA LEU A 249 16.24 5.45 -7.98
C LEU A 249 15.62 6.47 -7.05
N TYR A 250 14.31 6.41 -6.87
CA TYR A 250 13.59 7.23 -5.92
C TYR A 250 13.92 6.82 -4.48
N SER A 251 14.26 7.79 -3.61
CA SER A 251 14.49 7.55 -2.20
C SER A 251 13.19 7.80 -1.41
N LEU A 252 12.80 6.83 -0.59
CA LEU A 252 11.63 6.93 0.29
C LEU A 252 11.87 7.88 1.47
N ARG A 253 13.14 8.07 1.86
CA ARG A 253 13.53 8.96 2.95
C ARG A 253 13.27 10.44 2.62
N PHE A 254 13.55 10.83 1.38
CA PHE A 254 13.38 12.20 0.93
C PHE A 254 12.06 12.34 0.21
N MET A 255 11.07 12.99 0.86
CA MET A 255 9.94 13.52 0.11
C MET A 255 10.42 14.71 -0.70
N ALA A 256 10.27 14.68 -2.01
CA ALA A 256 10.23 15.92 -2.76
C ALA A 256 8.99 16.68 -2.26
N ILE A 257 9.23 17.76 -1.54
CA ILE A 257 8.20 18.75 -1.23
C ILE A 257 7.93 19.41 -2.59
N CYS A 258 6.80 19.05 -3.21
CA CYS A 258 6.25 19.81 -4.34
C CYS A 258 5.52 21.01 -3.79
#